data_b1344fb5f49fec5eb1f6c6ac69cb3c14
#
_entry.id   b1344fb5f49fec5eb1f6c6ac69cb3c14
#
_cell.length_a   1.000
_cell.length_b   1.000
_cell.length_c   1.000
_cell.angle_alpha   90.00
_cell.angle_beta   90.00
_cell.angle_gamma   90.00
#
_symmetry.space_group_name_H-M   'P 1'
#
loop_
_entity.id
_entity.type
_entity.pdbx_description
1 polymer ?
#
loop_
_entity_poly.entity_id
_entity_poly.type
_entity_poly.pdbx_seq_one_letter_code
_entity_poly.pdbx_strand_id
1 'polypeptide(L)'
;MDLTPKMNLKTSAIGIALLVPSFIAITGCVVERPARVHGTVYMEAPPPPPPPPSGAVVIEMAPPPPREEVIVARPSAEHVWVRGYWAWRGRRHVWVAGHWVRPPHPHAVWAEPRWEHREHGYVFIEGYWH
;
A
#
# COMPACT_ATOMS: atom_id res chain seq x y z
N MET A 1 70.30 25.67 -16.55
CA MET A 1 70.71 26.33 -15.30
C MET A 1 70.08 25.46 -14.23
N ASP A 2 70.77 24.35 -13.80
CA ASP A 2 71.80 24.31 -12.79
C ASP A 2 71.29 24.98 -11.51
N LEU A 3 71.12 24.26 -10.43
CA LEU A 3 72.13 23.70 -9.58
C LEU A 3 71.47 22.92 -8.42
N THR A 4 71.86 21.68 -8.23
CA THR A 4 71.95 21.03 -6.91
C THR A 4 73.04 21.61 -6.08
N PRO A 5 73.02 21.43 -4.75
CA PRO A 5 73.94 20.47 -4.16
C PRO A 5 73.28 19.76 -2.91
N LYS A 6 73.47 18.49 -2.77
CA LYS A 6 74.45 17.66 -2.00
C LYS A 6 74.95 18.27 -0.68
N MET A 7 74.81 17.46 0.33
CA MET A 7 75.84 16.99 1.31
C MET A 7 75.21 16.71 2.68
N ASN A 8 75.26 15.56 3.15
CA ASN A 8 76.32 14.77 3.84
C ASN A 8 76.16 14.79 5.37
N LEU A 9 75.91 13.64 5.89
CA LEU A 9 76.71 12.77 6.75
C LEU A 9 76.99 13.28 8.16
N LYS A 10 76.61 12.57 9.18
CA LYS A 10 77.38 11.80 10.13
C LYS A 10 76.58 11.38 11.37
N THR A 11 76.40 10.07 11.50
CA THR A 11 76.85 9.26 12.66
C THR A 11 76.74 9.84 14.07
N SER A 12 75.93 9.26 14.91
CA SER A 12 76.38 8.72 16.19
C SER A 12 75.37 7.74 16.82
N ALA A 13 75.86 6.61 17.17
CA ALA A 13 75.19 5.57 17.92
C ALA A 13 75.13 5.93 19.40
N ILE A 14 73.95 5.77 20.00
CA ILE A 14 73.83 5.46 21.42
C ILE A 14 72.63 4.58 21.60
N GLY A 15 72.86 3.32 22.01
CA GLY A 15 71.84 2.36 22.32
C GLY A 15 71.12 2.71 23.61
N ILE A 16 69.84 2.67 23.56
CA ILE A 16 69.02 2.57 24.76
C ILE A 16 68.00 1.43 24.45
N ALA A 17 68.21 0.32 25.11
CA ALA A 17 67.26 -0.80 25.14
C ALA A 17 66.02 -0.33 25.91
N LEU A 18 64.94 -0.12 25.23
CA LEU A 18 63.63 0.09 25.83
C LEU A 18 62.83 -1.19 25.63
N LEU A 19 62.56 -1.84 26.74
CA LEU A 19 61.61 -2.92 26.91
C LEU A 19 60.23 -2.48 26.33
N VAL A 20 59.82 -3.14 25.26
CA VAL A 20 58.48 -2.98 24.72
C VAL A 20 57.57 -3.95 25.48
N PRO A 21 56.59 -3.46 26.25
CA PRO A 21 55.58 -4.39 26.76
C PRO A 21 54.72 -4.86 25.60
N SER A 22 54.69 -6.19 25.37
CA SER A 22 53.76 -6.83 24.47
C SER A 22 52.32 -6.58 24.93
N PHE A 23 51.67 -5.62 24.33
CA PHE A 23 50.24 -5.54 24.42
C PHE A 23 49.62 -6.64 23.55
N ILE A 24 49.17 -7.71 24.21
CA ILE A 24 48.32 -8.69 23.60
C ILE A 24 46.98 -7.98 23.33
N ALA A 25 46.76 -7.56 22.10
CA ALA A 25 45.47 -7.12 21.64
C ALA A 25 44.56 -8.38 21.54
N ILE A 26 43.72 -8.56 22.54
CA ILE A 26 42.62 -9.52 22.48
C ILE A 26 41.60 -8.90 21.50
N THR A 27 41.71 -9.25 20.24
CA THR A 27 40.65 -9.01 19.26
C THR A 27 39.48 -9.89 19.64
N GLY A 28 38.63 -9.40 20.52
CA GLY A 28 37.33 -9.97 20.78
C GLY A 28 36.49 -9.82 19.50
N CYS A 29 36.24 -10.94 18.81
CA CYS A 29 35.20 -10.97 17.78
C CYS A 29 33.87 -10.67 18.46
N VAL A 30 33.40 -9.43 18.34
CA VAL A 30 32.02 -9.09 18.66
C VAL A 30 31.16 -9.76 17.58
N VAL A 31 30.61 -10.90 17.93
CA VAL A 31 29.55 -11.50 17.11
C VAL A 31 28.32 -10.65 17.32
N GLU A 32 28.10 -9.70 16.43
CA GLU A 32 26.82 -9.01 16.33
C GLU A 32 25.76 -10.07 15.99
N ARG A 33 25.01 -10.46 17.00
CA ARG A 33 23.78 -11.22 16.77
C ARG A 33 22.84 -10.30 16.00
N PRO A 34 22.36 -10.73 14.80
CA PRO A 34 21.31 -9.94 14.12
C PRO A 34 20.14 -9.84 15.07
N ALA A 35 19.80 -8.61 15.44
CA ALA A 35 18.59 -8.34 16.17
C ALA A 35 17.43 -8.93 15.35
N ARG A 36 16.76 -9.93 15.89
CA ARG A 36 15.50 -10.41 15.31
C ARG A 36 14.52 -9.25 15.46
N VAL A 37 14.39 -8.46 14.41
CA VAL A 37 13.29 -7.51 14.29
C VAL A 37 12.03 -8.35 14.19
N HIS A 38 11.35 -8.52 15.31
CA HIS A 38 9.96 -8.96 15.30
C HIS A 38 9.15 -7.78 14.76
N GLY A 39 9.23 -7.61 13.45
CA GLY A 39 8.32 -6.73 12.75
C GLY A 39 6.94 -7.34 12.87
N THR A 40 6.14 -6.89 13.81
CA THR A 40 4.70 -7.10 13.77
C THR A 40 4.25 -6.31 12.54
N VAL A 41 3.99 -7.03 11.45
CA VAL A 41 3.33 -6.43 10.30
C VAL A 41 1.93 -6.12 10.78
N TYR A 42 1.70 -4.89 11.21
CA TYR A 42 0.36 -4.38 11.37
C TYR A 42 -0.22 -4.32 9.95
N MET A 43 -1.01 -5.31 9.58
CA MET A 43 -1.94 -5.15 8.48
C MET A 43 -2.90 -4.08 8.93
N GLU A 44 -2.64 -2.86 8.49
CA GLU A 44 -3.59 -1.77 8.63
C GLU A 44 -4.89 -2.23 8.00
N ALA A 45 -5.92 -2.36 8.83
CA ALA A 45 -7.23 -2.71 8.33
C ALA A 45 -7.63 -1.67 7.27
N PRO A 46 -8.24 -2.08 6.16
CA PRO A 46 -8.71 -1.13 5.16
C PRO A 46 -9.55 -0.05 5.86
N PRO A 47 -9.40 1.22 5.49
CA PRO A 47 -10.15 2.30 6.11
C PRO A 47 -11.64 1.95 6.07
N PRO A 48 -12.39 2.24 7.13
CA PRO A 48 -13.83 1.98 7.14
C PRO A 48 -14.46 2.70 5.95
N PRO A 49 -15.46 2.08 5.31
CA PRO A 49 -16.16 2.72 4.20
C PRO A 49 -16.69 4.09 4.64
N PRO A 50 -16.66 5.10 3.77
CA PRO A 50 -17.14 6.42 4.10
C PRO A 50 -18.58 6.33 4.61
N PRO A 51 -18.95 7.15 5.60
CA PRO A 51 -20.32 7.18 6.10
C PRO A 51 -21.27 7.49 4.93
N PRO A 52 -22.47 6.89 4.90
CA PRO A 52 -23.44 7.19 3.87
C PRO A 52 -23.72 8.70 3.86
N PRO A 53 -23.92 9.29 2.67
CA PRO A 53 -24.22 10.72 2.57
C PRO A 53 -25.41 11.07 3.45
N SER A 54 -25.32 12.20 4.14
CA SER A 54 -26.41 12.74 4.95
C SER A 54 -27.68 12.86 4.10
N GLY A 55 -28.73 12.11 4.42
CA GLY A 55 -29.95 12.02 3.62
C GLY A 55 -30.20 10.63 3.01
N ALA A 56 -29.43 9.63 3.38
CA ALA A 56 -29.68 8.25 2.95
C ALA A 56 -31.10 7.81 3.34
N VAL A 57 -31.87 7.36 2.35
CA VAL A 57 -33.23 6.86 2.57
C VAL A 57 -33.13 5.46 3.15
N VAL A 58 -33.69 5.26 4.34
CA VAL A 58 -33.82 3.94 4.96
C VAL A 58 -35.07 3.28 4.41
N ILE A 59 -34.94 2.06 3.94
CA ILE A 59 -35.98 1.28 3.29
C ILE A 59 -36.19 0.02 4.11
N GLU A 60 -37.41 -0.21 4.60
CA GLU A 60 -37.73 -1.39 5.40
C GLU A 60 -37.65 -2.70 4.60
N MET A 61 -37.82 -2.63 3.30
CA MET A 61 -37.84 -3.78 2.40
C MET A 61 -36.43 -4.16 1.97
N ALA A 62 -36.06 -5.43 2.19
CA ALA A 62 -34.80 -5.98 1.70
C ALA A 62 -34.71 -5.93 0.16
N PRO A 63 -33.52 -5.67 -0.41
CA PRO A 63 -33.33 -5.79 -1.84
C PRO A 63 -33.57 -7.26 -2.28
N PRO A 64 -34.12 -7.47 -3.48
CA PRO A 64 -34.21 -8.81 -4.03
C PRO A 64 -32.81 -9.42 -4.29
N PRO A 65 -32.71 -10.74 -4.42
CA PRO A 65 -31.44 -11.37 -4.77
C PRO A 65 -30.93 -10.85 -6.14
N PRO A 66 -29.60 -10.76 -6.33
CA PRO A 66 -29.01 -10.39 -7.61
C PRO A 66 -29.50 -11.30 -8.73
N ARG A 67 -29.64 -10.75 -9.94
CA ARG A 67 -29.99 -11.53 -11.13
C ARG A 67 -28.74 -12.11 -11.76
N GLU A 68 -28.87 -13.30 -12.31
CA GLU A 68 -27.83 -13.86 -13.16
C GLU A 68 -27.78 -13.08 -14.49
N GLU A 69 -26.56 -12.76 -14.93
CA GLU A 69 -26.33 -12.01 -16.15
C GLU A 69 -25.29 -12.69 -17.03
N VAL A 70 -25.51 -12.62 -18.31
CA VAL A 70 -24.52 -13.03 -19.31
C VAL A 70 -23.65 -11.83 -19.62
N ILE A 71 -22.36 -11.96 -19.33
CA ILE A 71 -21.39 -10.91 -19.65
C ILE A 71 -21.08 -10.99 -21.15
N VAL A 72 -21.51 -9.97 -21.88
CA VAL A 72 -21.20 -9.85 -23.32
C VAL A 72 -19.73 -9.52 -23.54
N ALA A 73 -19.26 -9.79 -24.77
CA ALA A 73 -17.87 -9.55 -25.13
C ALA A 73 -17.44 -8.11 -24.81
N ARG A 74 -16.22 -7.96 -24.28
CA ARG A 74 -15.65 -6.66 -23.93
C ARG A 74 -15.42 -5.81 -25.19
N PRO A 75 -15.98 -4.59 -25.28
CA PRO A 75 -15.85 -3.77 -26.48
C PRO A 75 -14.42 -3.32 -26.79
N SER A 76 -13.63 -2.97 -25.75
CA SER A 76 -12.21 -2.65 -25.88
C SER A 76 -11.48 -2.82 -24.54
N ALA A 77 -10.15 -2.79 -24.56
CA ALA A 77 -9.31 -2.91 -23.36
C ALA A 77 -9.55 -1.79 -22.34
N GLU A 78 -10.13 -0.69 -22.74
CA GLU A 78 -10.39 0.48 -21.86
C GLU A 78 -11.72 0.39 -21.09
N HIS A 79 -12.57 -0.59 -21.39
CA HIS A 79 -13.86 -0.74 -20.71
C HIS A 79 -13.72 -1.59 -19.45
N VAL A 80 -14.48 -1.23 -18.44
CA VAL A 80 -14.63 -1.96 -17.17
C VAL A 80 -16.06 -2.46 -17.08
N TRP A 81 -16.22 -3.69 -16.65
CA TRP A 81 -17.53 -4.27 -16.42
C TRP A 81 -18.11 -3.75 -15.09
N VAL A 82 -19.25 -3.10 -15.16
CA VAL A 82 -20.10 -2.78 -14.03
C VAL A 82 -21.15 -3.86 -13.90
N ARG A 83 -21.17 -4.57 -12.78
CA ARG A 83 -22.16 -5.62 -12.51
C ARG A 83 -23.55 -5.05 -12.39
N GLY A 84 -24.56 -5.83 -12.73
CA GLY A 84 -25.94 -5.46 -12.47
C GLY A 84 -26.23 -5.39 -10.97
N TYR A 85 -27.11 -4.48 -10.62
CA TYR A 85 -27.49 -4.23 -9.23
C TYR A 85 -28.91 -3.71 -9.10
N TRP A 86 -29.47 -3.84 -7.90
CA TRP A 86 -30.75 -3.27 -7.55
C TRP A 86 -30.54 -1.82 -7.07
N ALA A 87 -31.06 -0.87 -7.81
CA ALA A 87 -31.10 0.54 -7.42
C ALA A 87 -32.45 0.86 -6.77
N TRP A 88 -32.47 1.87 -5.90
CA TRP A 88 -33.72 2.41 -5.36
C TRP A 88 -34.16 3.62 -6.16
N ARG A 89 -35.26 3.48 -6.90
CA ARG A 89 -35.80 4.57 -7.74
C ARG A 89 -37.33 4.59 -7.65
N GLY A 90 -37.89 5.76 -7.43
CA GLY A 90 -39.33 5.92 -7.40
C GLY A 90 -40.03 5.02 -6.38
N ARG A 91 -39.46 4.82 -5.21
CA ARG A 91 -39.98 4.01 -4.09
C ARG A 91 -40.03 2.50 -4.38
N ARG A 92 -39.20 2.00 -5.27
CA ARG A 92 -39.11 0.58 -5.61
C ARG A 92 -37.69 0.18 -5.98
N HIS A 93 -37.41 -1.12 -5.85
CA HIS A 93 -36.20 -1.72 -6.40
C HIS A 93 -36.29 -1.80 -7.92
N VAL A 94 -35.32 -1.26 -8.61
CA VAL A 94 -35.20 -1.28 -10.07
C VAL A 94 -33.87 -1.96 -10.41
N TRP A 95 -33.93 -3.02 -11.22
CA TRP A 95 -32.73 -3.69 -11.70
C TRP A 95 -32.02 -2.82 -12.74
N VAL A 96 -30.75 -2.53 -12.49
CA VAL A 96 -29.84 -1.95 -13.47
C VAL A 96 -28.98 -3.07 -13.99
N ALA A 97 -29.12 -3.40 -15.27
CA ALA A 97 -28.36 -4.48 -15.89
C ALA A 97 -26.87 -4.15 -15.96
N GLY A 98 -26.04 -5.18 -15.84
CA GLY A 98 -24.61 -5.05 -16.01
C GLY A 98 -24.24 -4.55 -17.41
N HIS A 99 -23.22 -3.73 -17.48
CA HIS A 99 -22.78 -3.10 -18.73
C HIS A 99 -21.33 -2.69 -18.68
N TRP A 100 -20.74 -2.55 -19.89
CA TRP A 100 -19.39 -2.06 -20.05
C TRP A 100 -19.35 -0.54 -20.00
N VAL A 101 -18.46 0.03 -19.18
CA VAL A 101 -18.30 1.48 -19.02
C VAL A 101 -16.85 1.87 -19.26
N ARG A 102 -16.63 2.96 -19.94
CA ARG A 102 -15.31 3.57 -20.04
C ARG A 102 -15.08 4.43 -18.80
N PRO A 103 -14.02 4.18 -18.01
CA PRO A 103 -13.67 5.00 -16.85
C PRO A 103 -13.53 6.49 -17.22
N PRO A 104 -13.91 7.42 -16.35
CA PRO A 104 -13.87 8.85 -16.63
C PRO A 104 -12.44 9.40 -16.77
N HIS A 105 -11.46 8.72 -16.19
CA HIS A 105 -10.03 9.07 -16.29
C HIS A 105 -9.17 7.82 -16.16
N PRO A 106 -7.89 7.84 -16.58
CA PRO A 106 -6.96 6.74 -16.38
C PRO A 106 -6.86 6.35 -14.90
N HIS A 107 -6.81 5.05 -14.65
CA HIS A 107 -6.73 4.47 -13.29
C HIS A 107 -7.96 4.68 -12.39
N ALA A 108 -9.05 5.21 -12.89
CA ALA A 108 -10.28 5.26 -12.13
C ALA A 108 -10.76 3.86 -11.79
N VAL A 109 -11.12 3.65 -10.52
CA VAL A 109 -11.64 2.40 -9.99
C VAL A 109 -13.13 2.57 -9.67
N TRP A 110 -13.92 1.60 -10.08
CA TRP A 110 -15.34 1.59 -9.79
C TRP A 110 -15.61 1.00 -8.41
N ALA A 111 -16.19 1.81 -7.51
CA ALA A 111 -16.78 1.33 -6.26
C ALA A 111 -18.20 0.86 -6.55
N GLU A 112 -18.46 -0.44 -6.36
CA GLU A 112 -19.77 -1.01 -6.66
C GLU A 112 -20.86 -0.48 -5.72
N PRO A 113 -22.07 -0.22 -6.23
CA PRO A 113 -23.21 0.13 -5.40
C PRO A 113 -23.58 -1.06 -4.50
N ARG A 114 -24.04 -0.75 -3.31
CA ARG A 114 -24.36 -1.79 -2.33
C ARG A 114 -25.52 -1.39 -1.43
N TRP A 115 -26.14 -2.40 -0.85
CA TRP A 115 -27.14 -2.28 0.19
C TRP A 115 -26.52 -2.60 1.53
N GLU A 116 -26.69 -1.72 2.50
CA GLU A 116 -26.26 -1.93 3.87
C GLU A 116 -27.48 -2.13 4.76
N HIS A 117 -27.46 -3.19 5.56
CA HIS A 117 -28.45 -3.39 6.62
C HIS A 117 -28.13 -2.48 7.79
N ARG A 118 -29.09 -1.71 8.25
CA ARG A 118 -29.03 -0.83 9.41
C ARG A 118 -30.12 -1.20 10.42
N GLU A 119 -30.08 -0.60 11.61
CA GLU A 119 -31.03 -0.90 12.70
C GLU A 119 -32.52 -0.83 12.27
N HIS A 120 -32.85 0.06 11.36
CA HIS A 120 -34.24 0.33 10.95
C HIS A 120 -34.55 -0.04 9.47
N GLY A 121 -33.67 -0.85 8.84
CA GLY A 121 -33.90 -1.29 7.46
C GLY A 121 -32.64 -1.33 6.61
N TYR A 122 -32.79 -1.01 5.35
CA TYR A 122 -31.72 -1.08 4.34
C TYR A 122 -31.44 0.29 3.76
N VAL A 123 -30.15 0.60 3.56
CA VAL A 123 -29.70 1.83 2.92
C VAL A 123 -29.01 1.46 1.63
N PHE A 124 -29.43 2.10 0.55
CA PHE A 124 -28.74 1.98 -0.74
C PHE A 124 -27.59 2.99 -0.83
N ILE A 125 -26.41 2.50 -1.12
CA ILE A 125 -25.20 3.29 -1.35
C ILE A 125 -24.90 3.23 -2.84
N GLU A 126 -24.92 4.38 -3.49
CA GLU A 126 -24.62 4.47 -4.92
C GLU A 126 -23.16 4.15 -5.22
N GLY A 127 -22.93 3.55 -6.40
CA GLY A 127 -21.58 3.33 -6.90
C GLY A 127 -20.96 4.64 -7.40
N TYR A 128 -19.64 4.75 -7.34
CA TYR A 128 -18.90 5.90 -7.80
C TYR A 128 -17.52 5.52 -8.33
N TRP A 129 -16.94 6.42 -9.13
CA TRP A 129 -15.56 6.30 -9.59
C TRP A 129 -14.62 7.08 -8.65
N HIS A 130 -13.47 6.51 -8.32
CA HIS A 130 -12.40 7.15 -7.54
C HIS A 130 -11.02 6.82 -8.10
#